data_a5626243dd25e83e71ddb31ebe746f69
#
_entry.id   a5626243dd25e83e71ddb31ebe746f69
#
_cell.length_a   1.000
_cell.length_b   1.000
_cell.length_c   1.000
_cell.angle_alpha   90.00
_cell.angle_beta   90.00
_cell.angle_gamma   90.00
#
_symmetry.space_group_name_H-M   'P 1'
#
loop_
_entity.id
_entity.type
_entity.pdbx_description
1 polymer ?
#
loop_
_entity_poly.entity_id
_entity_poly.type
_entity_poly.pdbx_seq_one_letter_code
_entity_poly.pdbx_strand_id
1 'polypeptide(L)'
;GGFVDWLLEREDVQQVWKEFTQHEFVEKMGDGTLPVERFKFYMVQDYLYLTQFARANALAGYKAKTLEGVAASASIVTHIHTETKLHVSECLELGVTMDELRNSEEHQACTAYSRYILDIGASEDWLALQIAMFPCLLGYHHIAKRLSLLQDPSAPKNANRYRQWIDNYIADDYTQAVGKGTELVEGHVSKQSPSRIEELVKIFIHATKMECGFWDMGMGV
;
A
#
# COMPACT_ATOMS: atom_id res chain seq x y z
N GLY A 1 9.24 -3.72 -21.92
CA GLY A 1 8.25 -3.50 -20.90
C GLY A 1 7.49 -4.76 -20.54
N GLY A 2 7.22 -4.92 -19.26
CA GLY A 2 6.40 -6.01 -18.75
C GLY A 2 4.94 -5.58 -18.55
N PHE A 3 4.18 -6.46 -17.93
CA PHE A 3 2.76 -6.20 -17.63
C PHE A 3 2.54 -4.92 -16.82
N VAL A 4 3.39 -4.67 -15.82
CA VAL A 4 3.26 -3.48 -14.95
C VAL A 4 3.43 -2.20 -15.75
N ASP A 5 4.43 -2.13 -16.61
CA ASP A 5 4.66 -0.96 -17.48
C ASP A 5 3.44 -0.74 -18.37
N TRP A 6 2.97 -1.80 -19.02
CA TRP A 6 1.78 -1.75 -19.86
C TRP A 6 0.54 -1.28 -19.08
N LEU A 7 0.34 -1.82 -17.86
CA LEU A 7 -0.78 -1.46 -17.01
C LEU A 7 -0.76 0.03 -16.64
N LEU A 8 0.39 0.53 -16.22
CA LEU A 8 0.53 1.93 -15.80
C LEU A 8 0.50 2.93 -16.96
N GLU A 9 0.75 2.47 -18.19
CA GLU A 9 0.65 3.29 -19.41
C GLU A 9 -0.77 3.38 -19.96
N ARG A 10 -1.70 2.54 -19.50
CA ARG A 10 -3.09 2.57 -19.96
C ARG A 10 -3.76 3.89 -19.60
N GLU A 11 -4.48 4.47 -20.53
CA GLU A 11 -5.17 5.75 -20.36
C GLU A 11 -6.15 5.73 -19.17
N ASP A 12 -6.92 4.64 -19.04
CA ASP A 12 -7.89 4.47 -17.95
C ASP A 12 -7.24 4.26 -16.57
N VAL A 13 -5.99 3.83 -16.53
CA VAL A 13 -5.21 3.64 -15.30
C VAL A 13 -4.45 4.90 -14.92
N GLN A 14 -3.89 5.61 -15.89
CA GLN A 14 -3.02 6.78 -15.66
C GLN A 14 -3.70 7.84 -14.80
N GLN A 15 -4.98 8.11 -15.03
CA GLN A 15 -5.70 9.16 -14.31
C GLN A 15 -5.79 8.83 -12.80
N VAL A 16 -6.30 7.67 -12.46
CA VAL A 16 -6.45 7.26 -11.06
C VAL A 16 -5.09 7.04 -10.39
N TRP A 17 -4.10 6.53 -11.12
CA TRP A 17 -2.74 6.35 -10.62
C TRP A 17 -2.10 7.69 -10.26
N LYS A 18 -2.29 8.70 -11.09
CA LYS A 18 -1.83 10.06 -10.81
C LYS A 18 -2.52 10.66 -9.60
N GLU A 19 -3.85 10.52 -9.49
CA GLU A 19 -4.61 10.98 -8.33
C GLU A 19 -4.08 10.34 -7.03
N PHE A 20 -3.72 9.08 -7.07
CA PHE A 20 -3.16 8.35 -5.95
C PHE A 20 -1.72 8.80 -5.62
N THR A 21 -0.84 8.78 -6.61
CA THR A 21 0.61 8.98 -6.40
C THR A 21 1.02 10.44 -6.29
N GLN A 22 0.15 11.37 -6.66
CA GLN A 22 0.36 12.82 -6.57
C GLN A 22 -0.74 13.52 -5.77
N HIS A 23 -1.41 12.78 -4.88
CA HIS A 23 -2.42 13.33 -4.00
C HIS A 23 -1.84 14.43 -3.11
N GLU A 24 -2.66 15.42 -2.75
CA GLU A 24 -2.26 16.52 -1.87
C GLU A 24 -1.63 16.04 -0.57
N PHE A 25 -2.14 14.95 0.01
CA PHE A 25 -1.60 14.36 1.23
C PHE A 25 -0.11 14.01 1.07
N VAL A 26 0.25 13.31 0.01
CA VAL A 26 1.65 12.90 -0.22
C VAL A 26 2.53 14.06 -0.67
N GLU A 27 2.00 15.01 -1.43
CA GLU A 27 2.74 16.22 -1.79
C GLU A 27 3.14 17.03 -0.54
N LYS A 28 2.23 17.16 0.41
CA LYS A 28 2.50 17.86 1.68
C LYS A 28 3.43 17.07 2.60
N MET A 29 3.40 15.76 2.55
CA MET A 29 4.45 14.95 3.20
C MET A 29 5.82 15.21 2.58
N GLY A 30 5.89 15.28 1.26
CA GLY A 30 7.13 15.51 0.53
C GLY A 30 7.77 16.87 0.84
N ASP A 31 6.99 17.93 0.97
CA ASP A 31 7.49 19.27 1.28
C ASP A 31 7.51 19.59 2.78
N GLY A 32 7.04 18.68 3.62
CA GLY A 32 7.06 18.84 5.07
C GLY A 32 5.93 19.71 5.65
N THR A 33 4.97 20.12 4.82
CA THR A 33 3.88 21.03 5.23
C THR A 33 2.63 20.33 5.72
N LEU A 34 2.55 19.01 5.62
CA LEU A 34 1.38 18.26 6.11
C LEU A 34 1.21 18.52 7.61
N PRO A 35 0.02 18.98 8.05
CA PRO A 35 -0.23 19.15 9.50
C PRO A 35 -0.05 17.82 10.23
N VAL A 36 0.67 17.86 11.36
CA VAL A 36 1.01 16.63 12.09
C VAL A 36 -0.22 15.87 12.57
N GLU A 37 -1.31 16.54 12.88
CA GLU A 37 -2.56 15.89 13.31
C GLU A 37 -3.17 15.05 12.18
N ARG A 38 -3.01 15.47 10.93
CA ARG A 38 -3.43 14.68 9.76
C ARG A 38 -2.59 13.42 9.61
N PHE A 39 -1.29 13.55 9.79
CA PHE A 39 -0.38 12.40 9.74
C PHE A 39 -0.64 11.41 10.87
N LYS A 40 -0.89 11.90 12.09
CA LYS A 40 -1.25 11.04 13.24
C LYS A 40 -2.52 10.25 12.95
N PHE A 41 -3.55 10.91 12.42
CA PHE A 41 -4.81 10.24 12.08
C PHE A 41 -4.59 9.15 11.03
N TYR A 42 -3.84 9.46 9.97
CA TYR A 42 -3.44 8.49 8.96
C TYR A 42 -2.71 7.30 9.59
N MET A 43 -1.75 7.54 10.47
CA MET A 43 -0.95 6.49 11.09
C MET A 43 -1.81 5.55 11.96
N VAL A 44 -2.79 6.07 12.67
CA VAL A 44 -3.74 5.25 13.45
C VAL A 44 -4.60 4.40 12.51
N GLN A 45 -5.11 4.97 11.45
CA GLN A 45 -5.92 4.24 10.46
C GLN A 45 -5.08 3.18 9.73
N ASP A 46 -3.83 3.49 9.43
CA ASP A 46 -2.90 2.54 8.82
C ASP A 46 -2.60 1.36 9.76
N TYR A 47 -2.46 1.63 11.06
CA TYR A 47 -2.35 0.57 12.08
C TYR A 47 -3.55 -0.39 12.04
N LEU A 48 -4.76 0.16 11.95
CA LEU A 48 -5.98 -0.65 11.84
C LEU A 48 -6.04 -1.43 10.52
N TYR A 49 -5.59 -0.81 9.44
CA TYR A 49 -5.51 -1.43 8.12
C TYR A 49 -4.55 -2.63 8.10
N LEU A 50 -3.43 -2.56 8.81
CA LEU A 50 -2.39 -3.61 8.80
C LEU A 50 -2.93 -4.99 9.22
N THR A 51 -3.84 -5.05 10.20
CA THR A 51 -4.47 -6.32 10.58
C THR A 51 -5.26 -6.92 9.40
N GLN A 52 -5.99 -6.10 8.69
CA GLN A 52 -6.79 -6.55 7.54
C GLN A 52 -5.88 -6.95 6.36
N PHE A 53 -4.79 -6.23 6.17
CA PHE A 53 -3.80 -6.54 5.16
C PHE A 53 -3.11 -7.89 5.45
N ALA A 54 -2.79 -8.16 6.71
CA ALA A 54 -2.26 -9.46 7.13
C ALA A 54 -3.26 -10.59 6.86
N ARG A 55 -4.54 -10.36 7.15
CA ARG A 55 -5.60 -11.33 6.84
C ARG A 55 -5.71 -11.62 5.34
N ALA A 56 -5.61 -10.58 4.51
CA ALA A 56 -5.61 -10.73 3.05
C ALA A 56 -4.43 -11.57 2.56
N ASN A 57 -3.24 -11.35 3.12
CA ASN A 57 -2.06 -12.14 2.78
C ASN A 57 -2.15 -13.59 3.28
N ALA A 58 -2.77 -13.84 4.43
CA ALA A 58 -3.07 -15.20 4.89
C ALA A 58 -4.06 -15.89 3.94
N LEU A 59 -5.07 -15.18 3.46
CA LEU A 59 -6.01 -15.70 2.46
C LEU A 59 -5.32 -15.99 1.12
N ALA A 60 -4.35 -15.16 0.71
CA ALA A 60 -3.52 -15.45 -0.46
C ALA A 60 -2.75 -16.77 -0.29
N GLY A 61 -2.26 -17.05 0.91
CA GLY A 61 -1.63 -18.33 1.25
C GLY A 61 -2.59 -19.51 1.07
N TYR A 62 -3.82 -19.38 1.54
CA TYR A 62 -4.85 -20.41 1.33
C TYR A 62 -5.11 -20.67 -0.16
N LYS A 63 -5.07 -19.64 -0.98
CA LYS A 63 -5.33 -19.73 -2.43
C LYS A 63 -4.12 -20.15 -3.26
N ALA A 64 -2.93 -20.14 -2.68
CA ALA A 64 -1.71 -20.60 -3.36
C ALA A 64 -1.79 -22.11 -3.61
N LYS A 65 -1.28 -22.55 -4.78
CA LYS A 65 -1.36 -23.95 -5.21
C LYS A 65 -0.11 -24.75 -4.89
N THR A 66 0.94 -24.10 -4.39
CA THR A 66 2.21 -24.76 -4.05
C THR A 66 2.59 -24.48 -2.60
N LEU A 67 3.36 -25.37 -2.00
CA LEU A 67 3.87 -25.16 -0.64
C LEU A 67 4.77 -23.92 -0.58
N GLU A 68 5.55 -23.66 -1.62
CA GLU A 68 6.39 -22.46 -1.72
C GLU A 68 5.55 -21.19 -1.69
N GLY A 69 4.41 -21.18 -2.40
CA GLY A 69 3.47 -20.06 -2.39
C GLY A 69 2.83 -19.84 -1.02
N VAL A 70 2.44 -20.93 -0.35
CA VAL A 70 1.92 -20.88 1.03
C VAL A 70 2.98 -20.31 1.99
N ALA A 71 4.20 -20.82 1.90
CA ALA A 71 5.32 -20.36 2.74
C ALA A 71 5.65 -18.89 2.50
N ALA A 72 5.61 -18.44 1.25
CA ALA A 72 5.82 -17.03 0.89
C ALA A 72 4.77 -16.12 1.55
N SER A 73 3.50 -16.49 1.50
CA SER A 73 2.42 -15.76 2.16
C SER A 73 2.59 -15.74 3.69
N ALA A 74 2.94 -16.86 4.30
CA ALA A 74 3.20 -16.95 5.74
C ALA A 74 4.35 -16.02 6.15
N SER A 75 5.40 -15.94 5.34
CA SER A 75 6.53 -15.04 5.57
C SER A 75 6.11 -13.58 5.53
N ILE A 76 5.25 -13.20 4.58
CA ILE A 76 4.70 -11.84 4.48
C ILE A 76 3.87 -11.50 5.72
N VAL A 77 2.99 -12.41 6.17
CA VAL A 77 2.18 -12.20 7.38
C VAL A 77 3.06 -11.99 8.61
N THR A 78 4.11 -12.80 8.77
CA THR A 78 5.07 -12.65 9.87
C THR A 78 5.81 -11.32 9.79
N HIS A 79 6.20 -10.89 8.59
CA HIS A 79 6.84 -9.60 8.37
C HIS A 79 5.91 -8.42 8.74
N ILE A 80 4.64 -8.48 8.34
CA ILE A 80 3.64 -7.48 8.72
C ILE A 80 3.51 -7.40 10.24
N HIS A 81 3.48 -8.53 10.93
CA HIS A 81 3.43 -8.56 12.40
C HIS A 81 4.63 -7.85 13.03
N THR A 82 5.83 -8.09 12.50
CA THR A 82 7.06 -7.42 12.97
C THR A 82 7.01 -5.91 12.69
N GLU A 83 6.64 -5.53 11.48
CA GLU A 83 6.54 -4.12 11.08
C GLU A 83 5.46 -3.36 11.87
N THR A 84 4.38 -4.04 12.28
CA THR A 84 3.34 -3.43 13.09
C THR A 84 3.88 -2.94 14.43
N LYS A 85 4.87 -3.64 15.02
CA LYS A 85 5.52 -3.19 16.26
C LYS A 85 6.26 -1.88 16.06
N LEU A 86 6.95 -1.71 14.93
CA LEU A 86 7.64 -0.46 14.57
C LEU A 86 6.62 0.65 14.33
N HIS A 87 5.54 0.33 13.65
CA HIS A 87 4.45 1.28 13.40
C HIS A 87 3.83 1.80 14.70
N VAL A 88 3.59 0.93 15.66
CA VAL A 88 3.12 1.32 17.00
C VAL A 88 4.13 2.25 17.68
N SER A 89 5.41 1.93 17.64
CA SER A 89 6.47 2.79 18.19
C SER A 89 6.45 4.18 17.57
N GLU A 90 6.30 4.27 16.26
CA GLU A 90 6.20 5.56 15.55
C GLU A 90 4.95 6.35 15.98
N CYS A 91 3.81 5.70 16.15
CA CYS A 91 2.60 6.32 16.67
C CYS A 91 2.83 6.90 18.08
N LEU A 92 3.47 6.15 18.97
CA LEU A 92 3.77 6.60 20.32
C LEU A 92 4.73 7.81 20.31
N GLU A 93 5.73 7.83 19.44
CA GLU A 93 6.63 8.97 19.26
C GLU A 93 5.90 10.22 18.78
N LEU A 94 4.82 10.06 18.02
CA LEU A 94 3.97 11.16 17.57
C LEU A 94 3.02 11.66 18.68
N GLY A 95 2.99 11.00 19.84
CA GLY A 95 2.12 11.36 20.96
C GLY A 95 0.77 10.65 20.97
N VAL A 96 0.55 9.66 20.12
CA VAL A 96 -0.62 8.78 20.18
C VAL A 96 -0.42 7.81 21.34
N THR A 97 -1.43 7.62 22.19
CA THR A 97 -1.34 6.68 23.33
C THR A 97 -1.74 5.26 22.91
N MET A 98 -1.31 4.27 23.70
CA MET A 98 -1.76 2.88 23.50
C MET A 98 -3.28 2.75 23.62
N ASP A 99 -3.88 3.50 24.55
CA ASP A 99 -5.33 3.48 24.72
C ASP A 99 -6.06 4.04 23.49
N GLU A 100 -5.54 5.11 22.91
CA GLU A 100 -6.07 5.66 21.65
C GLU A 100 -5.98 4.62 20.51
N LEU A 101 -4.85 3.92 20.37
CA LEU A 101 -4.69 2.87 19.36
C LEU A 101 -5.70 1.73 19.57
N ARG A 102 -5.83 1.25 20.83
CA ARG A 102 -6.72 0.14 21.16
C ARG A 102 -8.20 0.45 20.99
N ASN A 103 -8.58 1.71 21.23
CA ASN A 103 -9.97 2.16 21.20
C ASN A 103 -10.35 2.87 19.88
N SER A 104 -9.40 3.02 18.97
CA SER A 104 -9.67 3.65 17.67
C SER A 104 -10.56 2.78 16.81
N GLU A 105 -11.50 3.43 16.14
CA GLU A 105 -12.39 2.79 15.17
C GLU A 105 -11.92 3.09 13.76
N GLU A 106 -12.16 2.15 12.85
CA GLU A 106 -11.86 2.36 11.44
C GLU A 106 -12.74 3.49 10.87
N HIS A 107 -12.10 4.42 10.20
CA HIS A 107 -12.81 5.36 9.33
C HIS A 107 -13.42 4.59 8.16
N GLN A 108 -14.52 5.11 7.61
CA GLN A 108 -15.22 4.49 6.48
C GLN A 108 -14.28 4.15 5.31
N ALA A 109 -13.32 5.02 4.98
CA ALA A 109 -12.36 4.78 3.91
C ALA A 109 -11.43 3.61 4.20
N CYS A 110 -11.02 3.43 5.45
CA CYS A 110 -10.21 2.28 5.88
C CYS A 110 -10.99 0.97 5.75
N THR A 111 -12.22 0.97 6.23
CA THR A 111 -13.12 -0.18 6.10
C THR A 111 -13.40 -0.50 4.63
N ALA A 112 -13.74 0.49 3.83
CA ALA A 112 -14.05 0.30 2.41
C ALA A 112 -12.87 -0.35 1.66
N TYR A 113 -11.66 0.15 1.85
CA TYR A 113 -10.50 -0.37 1.16
C TYR A 113 -10.14 -1.78 1.62
N SER A 114 -10.00 -1.98 2.92
CA SER A 114 -9.60 -3.28 3.48
C SER A 114 -10.61 -4.38 3.16
N ARG A 115 -11.91 -4.08 3.24
CA ARG A 115 -12.96 -5.08 2.95
C ARG A 115 -13.12 -5.34 1.45
N TYR A 116 -12.82 -4.36 0.61
CA TYR A 116 -12.74 -4.59 -0.84
C TYR A 116 -11.67 -5.63 -1.17
N ILE A 117 -10.48 -5.49 -0.60
CA ILE A 117 -9.38 -6.47 -0.79
C ILE A 117 -9.83 -7.86 -0.30
N LEU A 118 -10.43 -7.95 0.89
CA LEU A 118 -10.88 -9.21 1.44
C LEU A 118 -12.03 -9.83 0.64
N ASP A 119 -12.94 -9.02 0.10
CA ASP A 119 -14.00 -9.48 -0.78
C ASP A 119 -13.44 -10.11 -2.07
N ILE A 120 -12.49 -9.44 -2.71
CA ILE A 120 -11.77 -10.00 -3.87
C ILE A 120 -11.09 -11.32 -3.48
N GLY A 121 -10.44 -11.37 -2.33
CA GLY A 121 -9.80 -12.59 -1.84
C GLY A 121 -10.78 -13.73 -1.57
N ALA A 122 -11.99 -13.42 -1.12
CA ALA A 122 -13.01 -14.42 -0.84
C ALA A 122 -13.67 -14.96 -2.11
N SER A 123 -13.92 -14.09 -3.10
CA SER A 123 -14.73 -14.41 -4.29
C SER A 123 -13.91 -14.78 -5.53
N GLU A 124 -12.63 -14.40 -5.58
CA GLU A 124 -11.77 -14.54 -6.76
C GLU A 124 -10.56 -15.43 -6.47
N ASP A 125 -9.68 -15.61 -7.46
CA ASP A 125 -8.47 -16.41 -7.34
C ASP A 125 -7.31 -15.67 -6.71
N TRP A 126 -6.18 -16.37 -6.54
CA TRP A 126 -4.94 -15.82 -6.00
C TRP A 126 -4.48 -14.58 -6.78
N LEU A 127 -4.52 -14.64 -8.14
CA LEU A 127 -4.03 -13.55 -8.98
C LEU A 127 -4.87 -12.28 -8.80
N ALA A 128 -6.19 -12.40 -8.78
CA ALA A 128 -7.08 -11.25 -8.56
C ALA A 128 -6.81 -10.60 -7.20
N LEU A 129 -6.59 -11.40 -6.15
CA LEU A 129 -6.24 -10.90 -4.82
C LEU A 129 -4.90 -10.15 -4.85
N GLN A 130 -3.89 -10.67 -5.54
CA GLN A 130 -2.60 -9.97 -5.70
C GLN A 130 -2.78 -8.64 -6.41
N ILE A 131 -3.60 -8.58 -7.46
CA ILE A 131 -3.90 -7.34 -8.18
C ILE A 131 -4.61 -6.32 -7.28
N ALA A 132 -5.53 -6.75 -6.42
CA ALA A 132 -6.20 -5.87 -5.47
C ALA A 132 -5.23 -5.26 -4.43
N MET A 133 -4.18 -6.01 -4.06
CA MET A 133 -3.12 -5.54 -3.15
C MET A 133 -2.01 -4.77 -3.85
N PHE A 134 -1.93 -4.86 -5.17
CA PHE A 134 -0.83 -4.32 -5.97
C PHE A 134 -0.67 -2.80 -5.91
N PRO A 135 -1.75 -1.99 -5.91
CA PRO A 135 -1.60 -0.53 -5.77
C PRO A 135 -0.87 -0.13 -4.50
N CYS A 136 -1.10 -0.82 -3.39
CA CYS A 136 -0.37 -0.60 -2.15
C CYS A 136 1.13 -0.87 -2.34
N LEU A 137 1.47 -2.06 -2.81
CA LEU A 137 2.87 -2.47 -2.98
C LEU A 137 3.64 -1.54 -3.93
N LEU A 138 3.10 -1.27 -5.11
CA LEU A 138 3.74 -0.43 -6.13
C LEU A 138 3.69 1.05 -5.79
N GLY A 139 2.54 1.49 -5.29
CA GLY A 139 2.24 2.91 -5.12
C GLY A 139 3.07 3.58 -4.05
N TYR A 140 3.19 2.98 -2.88
CA TYR A 140 4.00 3.55 -1.79
C TYR A 140 5.47 3.68 -2.19
N HIS A 141 5.99 2.67 -2.88
CA HIS A 141 7.37 2.72 -3.41
C HIS A 141 7.53 3.82 -4.46
N HIS A 142 6.60 3.90 -5.41
CA HIS A 142 6.60 4.93 -6.45
C HIS A 142 6.54 6.35 -5.85
N ILE A 143 5.64 6.57 -4.90
CA ILE A 143 5.50 7.84 -4.19
C ILE A 143 6.82 8.19 -3.47
N ALA A 144 7.35 7.27 -2.68
CA ALA A 144 8.55 7.51 -1.90
C ALA A 144 9.77 7.79 -2.78
N LYS A 145 9.93 7.09 -3.90
CA LYS A 145 11.00 7.37 -4.87
C LYS A 145 10.89 8.79 -5.41
N ARG A 146 9.70 9.19 -5.83
CA ARG A 146 9.46 10.53 -6.35
C ARG A 146 9.73 11.60 -5.29
N LEU A 147 9.20 11.42 -4.09
CA LEU A 147 9.41 12.36 -2.99
C LEU A 147 10.87 12.45 -2.55
N SER A 148 11.61 11.34 -2.59
CA SER A 148 13.03 11.35 -2.22
C SER A 148 13.87 12.23 -3.15
N LEU A 149 13.51 12.29 -4.44
CA LEU A 149 14.19 13.14 -5.42
C LEU A 149 13.91 14.63 -5.20
N LEU A 150 12.83 14.96 -4.51
CA LEU A 150 12.46 16.35 -4.19
C LEU A 150 13.08 16.84 -2.87
N GLN A 151 13.69 15.95 -2.09
CA GLN A 151 14.37 16.35 -0.85
C GLN A 151 15.70 17.05 -1.18
N ASP A 152 16.04 18.10 -0.41
CA ASP A 152 17.33 18.77 -0.55
C ASP A 152 18.43 17.86 0.03
N PRO A 153 19.38 17.37 -0.79
CA PRO A 153 20.43 16.48 -0.31
C PRO A 153 21.42 17.17 0.63
N SER A 154 21.46 18.50 0.65
CA SER A 154 22.34 19.28 1.55
C SER A 154 21.68 19.56 2.91
N ALA A 155 20.35 19.40 3.03
CA ALA A 155 19.62 19.64 4.26
C ALA A 155 19.79 18.46 5.25
N PRO A 156 19.71 18.71 6.57
CA PRO A 156 19.64 17.63 7.54
C PRO A 156 18.43 16.73 7.29
N LYS A 157 18.56 15.43 7.55
CA LYS A 157 17.46 14.46 7.35
C LYS A 157 16.19 14.81 8.13
N ASN A 158 16.35 15.47 9.26
CA ASN A 158 15.23 15.90 10.10
C ASN A 158 14.60 17.24 9.66
N ALA A 159 15.07 17.84 8.57
CA ALA A 159 14.46 19.07 8.03
C ALA A 159 13.01 18.82 7.58
N ASN A 160 12.72 17.63 7.07
CA ASN A 160 11.36 17.16 6.82
C ASN A 160 11.00 16.09 7.85
N ARG A 161 10.02 16.35 8.71
CA ARG A 161 9.57 15.41 9.74
C ARG A 161 9.02 14.10 9.21
N TYR A 162 8.64 14.04 7.92
CA TYR A 162 8.11 12.84 7.26
C TYR A 162 9.17 12.07 6.48
N ARG A 163 10.43 12.45 6.59
CA ARG A 163 11.53 11.81 5.87
C ARG A 163 11.64 10.32 6.18
N GLN A 164 11.36 9.90 7.42
CA GLN A 164 11.40 8.49 7.81
C GLN A 164 10.37 7.66 7.03
N TRP A 165 9.18 8.21 6.80
CA TRP A 165 8.16 7.55 5.97
C TRP A 165 8.69 7.33 4.54
N ILE A 166 9.30 8.36 3.96
CA ILE A 166 9.90 8.29 2.62
C ILE A 166 11.00 7.23 2.58
N ASP A 167 11.92 7.26 3.53
CA ASP A 167 13.06 6.34 3.58
C ASP A 167 12.61 4.88 3.75
N ASN A 168 11.54 4.62 4.50
CA ASN A 168 11.02 3.26 4.73
C ASN A 168 10.58 2.61 3.40
N TYR A 169 9.94 3.37 2.50
CA TYR A 169 9.38 2.82 1.26
C TYR A 169 10.36 2.82 0.08
N ILE A 170 11.56 3.34 0.26
CA ILE A 170 12.68 3.21 -0.70
C ILE A 170 13.80 2.32 -0.16
N ALA A 171 13.66 1.80 1.06
CA ALA A 171 14.65 0.89 1.66
C ALA A 171 14.81 -0.38 0.80
N ASP A 172 15.99 -1.00 0.89
CA ASP A 172 16.35 -2.16 0.06
C ASP A 172 15.38 -3.33 0.23
N ASP A 173 14.93 -3.61 1.45
CA ASP A 173 13.98 -4.68 1.75
C ASP A 173 12.63 -4.44 1.06
N TYR A 174 12.12 -3.21 1.10
CA TYR A 174 10.87 -2.87 0.42
C TYR A 174 11.03 -2.92 -1.09
N THR A 175 12.13 -2.39 -1.62
CA THR A 175 12.45 -2.42 -3.06
C THR A 175 12.52 -3.86 -3.57
N GLN A 176 13.12 -4.76 -2.80
CA GLN A 176 13.16 -6.19 -3.13
C GLN A 176 11.77 -6.84 -3.12
N ALA A 177 10.93 -6.48 -2.13
CA ALA A 177 9.56 -6.98 -2.05
C ALA A 177 8.74 -6.54 -3.28
N VAL A 178 8.89 -5.31 -3.73
CA VAL A 178 8.25 -4.79 -4.96
C VAL A 178 8.71 -5.61 -6.18
N GLY A 179 10.01 -5.85 -6.30
CA GLY A 179 10.57 -6.65 -7.40
C GLY A 179 10.03 -8.08 -7.43
N LYS A 180 10.00 -8.75 -6.29
CA LYS A 180 9.47 -10.12 -6.17
C LYS A 180 7.97 -10.18 -6.47
N GLY A 181 7.19 -9.24 -5.93
CA GLY A 181 5.75 -9.17 -6.17
C GLY A 181 5.44 -8.93 -7.64
N THR A 182 6.16 -8.03 -8.29
CA THR A 182 6.05 -7.74 -9.72
C THR A 182 6.34 -8.98 -10.55
N GLU A 183 7.43 -9.67 -10.26
CA GLU A 183 7.85 -10.89 -10.97
C GLU A 183 6.79 -11.99 -10.89
N LEU A 184 6.25 -12.22 -9.69
CA LEU A 184 5.20 -13.22 -9.47
C LEU A 184 3.94 -12.90 -10.26
N VAL A 185 3.47 -11.67 -10.21
CA VAL A 185 2.27 -11.23 -10.94
C VAL A 185 2.49 -11.35 -12.45
N GLU A 186 3.62 -10.90 -12.97
CA GLU A 186 3.93 -10.98 -14.40
C GLU A 186 3.98 -12.43 -14.89
N GLY A 187 4.54 -13.33 -14.10
CA GLY A 187 4.57 -14.77 -14.42
C GLY A 187 3.18 -15.39 -14.53
N HIS A 188 2.23 -14.97 -13.71
CA HIS A 188 0.85 -15.45 -13.75
C HIS A 188 0.03 -14.78 -14.85
N VAL A 189 0.20 -13.47 -15.05
CA VAL A 189 -0.53 -12.70 -16.07
C VAL A 189 -0.24 -13.20 -17.48
N SER A 190 0.99 -13.64 -17.74
CA SER A 190 1.39 -14.17 -19.05
C SER A 190 0.58 -15.39 -19.50
N LYS A 191 -0.10 -16.06 -18.56
CA LYS A 191 -0.90 -17.27 -18.81
C LYS A 191 -2.39 -16.98 -18.89
N GLN A 192 -2.81 -15.71 -18.79
CA GLN A 192 -4.20 -15.33 -18.74
C GLN A 192 -4.74 -14.96 -20.13
N SER A 193 -6.06 -15.11 -20.32
CA SER A 193 -6.72 -14.64 -21.52
C SER A 193 -6.82 -13.09 -21.53
N PRO A 194 -6.94 -12.47 -22.73
CA PRO A 194 -7.16 -11.02 -22.81
C PRO A 194 -8.38 -10.53 -22.02
N SER A 195 -9.47 -11.29 -22.01
CA SER A 195 -10.67 -10.93 -21.25
C SER A 195 -10.44 -10.98 -19.75
N ARG A 196 -9.66 -11.96 -19.26
CA ARG A 196 -9.30 -12.04 -17.84
C ARG A 196 -8.40 -10.86 -17.44
N ILE A 197 -7.47 -10.47 -18.32
CA ILE A 197 -6.61 -9.31 -18.07
C ILE A 197 -7.45 -8.04 -17.91
N GLU A 198 -8.49 -7.83 -18.73
CA GLU A 198 -9.38 -6.68 -18.59
C GLU A 198 -10.14 -6.69 -17.25
N GLU A 199 -10.54 -7.84 -16.74
CA GLU A 199 -11.13 -7.96 -15.40
C GLU A 199 -10.13 -7.55 -14.31
N LEU A 200 -8.87 -8.00 -14.43
CA LEU A 200 -7.80 -7.64 -13.49
C LEU A 200 -7.49 -6.14 -13.51
N VAL A 201 -7.52 -5.51 -14.69
CA VAL A 201 -7.35 -4.06 -14.81
C VAL A 201 -8.44 -3.31 -14.04
N LYS A 202 -9.68 -3.75 -14.11
CA LYS A 202 -10.79 -3.15 -13.35
C LYS A 202 -10.56 -3.25 -11.84
N ILE A 203 -10.07 -4.39 -11.37
CA ILE A 203 -9.74 -4.59 -9.95
C ILE A 203 -8.63 -3.63 -9.54
N PHE A 204 -7.56 -3.50 -10.35
CA PHE A 204 -6.47 -2.57 -10.09
C PHE A 204 -6.94 -1.11 -10.00
N ILE A 205 -7.78 -0.68 -10.95
CA ILE A 205 -8.34 0.67 -10.97
C ILE A 205 -9.17 0.91 -9.70
N HIS A 206 -10.03 -0.01 -9.33
CA HIS A 206 -10.89 0.15 -8.16
C HIS A 206 -10.08 0.18 -6.86
N ALA A 207 -9.11 -0.71 -6.70
CA ALA A 207 -8.22 -0.70 -5.54
C ALA A 207 -7.42 0.61 -5.45
N THR A 208 -6.99 1.15 -6.59
CA THR A 208 -6.30 2.45 -6.63
C THR A 208 -7.23 3.59 -6.22
N LYS A 209 -8.50 3.56 -6.60
CA LYS A 209 -9.50 4.52 -6.10
C LYS A 209 -9.66 4.44 -4.59
N MET A 210 -9.61 3.24 -4.02
CA MET A 210 -9.67 3.04 -2.56
C MET A 210 -8.45 3.66 -1.87
N GLU A 211 -7.28 3.58 -2.48
CA GLU A 211 -6.08 4.27 -2.00
C GLU A 211 -6.27 5.79 -2.00
N CYS A 212 -6.85 6.36 -3.05
CA CYS A 212 -7.19 7.79 -3.09
C CYS A 212 -8.12 8.17 -1.93
N GLY A 213 -9.11 7.34 -1.65
CA GLY A 213 -10.02 7.52 -0.50
C GLY A 213 -9.28 7.50 0.83
N PHE A 214 -8.24 6.68 0.96
CA PHE A 214 -7.40 6.65 2.16
C PHE A 214 -6.65 7.97 2.35
N TRP A 215 -6.11 8.55 1.28
CA TRP A 215 -5.48 9.88 1.33
C TRP A 215 -6.49 10.99 1.62
N ASP A 216 -7.69 10.94 1.03
CA ASP A 216 -8.76 11.89 1.33
C ASP A 216 -9.11 11.87 2.82
N MET A 217 -9.23 10.68 3.40
CA MET A 217 -9.41 10.49 4.84
C MET A 217 -8.29 11.17 5.63
N GLY A 218 -7.04 10.99 5.21
CA GLY A 218 -5.89 11.66 5.82
C GLY A 218 -5.98 13.17 5.77
N MET A 219 -6.57 13.72 4.70
CA MET A 219 -6.80 15.17 4.56
C MET A 219 -8.07 15.65 5.27
N GLY A 220 -8.86 14.75 5.85
CA GLY A 220 -10.12 15.10 6.53
C GLY A 220 -11.27 15.41 5.59
N VAL A 221 -11.22 14.87 4.40
CA VAL A 221 -12.24 15.06 3.36
C VAL A 221 -13.20 13.88 3.30
#